data_308217fb4a042c35876c0e80fd951ca9
#
_entry.id   308217fb4a042c35876c0e80fd951ca9
#
_cell.length_a   1.000
_cell.length_b   1.000
_cell.length_c   1.000
_cell.angle_alpha   90.00
_cell.angle_beta   90.00
_cell.angle_gamma   90.00
#
_symmetry.space_group_name_H-M   'P 1'
#
loop_
_entity.id
_entity.type
_entity.pdbx_description
1 polymer ?
#
loop_
_entity_poly.entity_id
_entity_poly.type
_entity_poly.pdbx_seq_one_letter_code
_entity_poly.pdbx_strand_id
1 'polypeptide(L)'
;YEIRLSLVGSEMCIRDRPVSAAVNEAVKLTRAFKKSSASGLVNAVLRKACSYDLSTASFKNEVERLMVLGSAGRDVAEFLHKNYPDEALDILTYKADGGMTSLRANPLKGSADELCAKLLASGAKEAKRGIVPGSVLARFEGSPAENELFRQGYFHVEGQASQLAALCVDAQPGETVIDLCAAPGGKTILLAEQMHSTGRLYSCDAAENRVGLIRTAVQR
;
A
#
# COMPACT_ATOMS: atom_id res chain seq x y z
N TYR A 1 11.82 -4.59 16.96
CA TYR A 1 11.60 -4.69 15.50
C TYR A 1 10.12 -4.96 15.18
N GLU A 2 9.45 -5.85 15.91
CA GLU A 2 8.00 -6.15 15.78
C GLU A 2 7.12 -4.96 16.20
N ILE A 3 7.55 -4.17 17.16
CA ILE A 3 6.82 -2.97 17.62
C ILE A 3 6.77 -1.89 16.53
N ARG A 4 7.81 -1.72 15.71
CA ARG A 4 7.81 -0.77 14.59
C ARG A 4 6.89 -1.18 13.43
N LEU A 5 6.80 -2.48 13.14
CA LEU A 5 5.88 -3.00 12.13
C LEU A 5 4.41 -2.87 12.55
N SER A 6 4.10 -3.02 13.84
CA SER A 6 2.75 -2.81 14.35
C SER A 6 2.35 -1.33 14.39
N LEU A 7 3.32 -0.42 14.63
CA LEU A 7 3.10 1.02 14.56
C LEU A 7 2.85 1.50 13.12
N VAL A 8 3.60 1.02 12.14
CA VAL A 8 3.36 1.32 10.71
C VAL A 8 1.98 0.80 10.28
N GLY A 9 1.58 -0.39 10.73
CA GLY A 9 0.23 -0.91 10.50
C GLY A 9 -0.87 -0.08 11.16
N SER A 10 -0.63 0.48 12.35
CA SER A 10 -1.59 1.35 13.04
C SER A 10 -1.68 2.75 12.43
N GLU A 11 -0.60 3.31 11.89
CA GLU A 11 -0.64 4.59 11.18
C GLU A 11 -1.43 4.50 9.87
N MET A 12 -1.30 3.43 9.10
CA MET A 12 -2.18 3.16 7.95
C MET A 12 -3.64 3.02 8.39
N CYS A 13 -3.92 2.37 9.52
CA CYS A 13 -5.26 2.25 10.08
C CYS A 13 -5.84 3.58 10.58
N ILE A 14 -5.02 4.50 11.10
CA ILE A 14 -5.47 5.82 11.60
C ILE A 14 -5.95 6.71 10.44
N ARG A 15 -5.35 6.60 9.25
CA ARG A 15 -5.76 7.39 8.07
C ARG A 15 -7.09 6.94 7.47
N ASP A 16 -7.44 5.66 7.63
CA ASP A 16 -8.59 5.04 6.95
C ASP A 16 -9.75 4.69 7.89
N ARG A 17 -9.58 4.85 9.21
CA ARG A 17 -10.60 4.54 10.21
C ARG A 17 -11.04 5.78 11.00
N PRO A 18 -12.28 5.80 11.50
CA PRO A 18 -12.70 6.84 12.44
C PRO A 18 -11.73 6.94 13.62
N VAL A 19 -11.35 8.16 13.99
CA VAL A 19 -10.42 8.45 15.11
C VAL A 19 -10.77 7.69 16.38
N SER A 20 -12.05 7.56 16.69
CA SER A 20 -12.53 6.80 17.86
C SER A 20 -12.15 5.32 17.81
N ALA A 21 -12.15 4.71 16.62
CA ALA A 21 -11.77 3.31 16.45
C ALA A 21 -10.26 3.12 16.67
N ALA A 22 -9.43 4.02 16.13
CA ALA A 22 -7.98 3.99 16.33
C ALA A 22 -7.59 4.14 17.80
N VAL A 23 -8.21 5.08 18.52
CA VAL A 23 -8.00 5.27 19.97
C VAL A 23 -8.42 4.02 20.75
N ASN A 24 -9.57 3.42 20.43
CA ASN A 24 -10.05 2.22 21.11
C ASN A 24 -9.11 1.03 20.90
N GLU A 25 -8.58 0.82 19.70
CA GLU A 25 -7.61 -0.25 19.44
C GLU A 25 -6.30 -0.03 20.22
N ALA A 26 -5.78 1.20 20.25
CA ALA A 26 -4.60 1.52 21.04
C ALA A 26 -4.82 1.26 22.56
N VAL A 27 -6.01 1.58 23.08
CA VAL A 27 -6.36 1.26 24.46
C VAL A 27 -6.48 -0.26 24.69
N LYS A 28 -7.00 -1.03 23.74
CA LYS A 28 -7.00 -2.50 23.83
C LYS A 28 -5.59 -3.08 23.88
N LEU A 29 -4.64 -2.52 23.11
CA LEU A 29 -3.24 -2.93 23.13
C LEU A 29 -2.61 -2.80 24.52
N THR A 30 -2.95 -1.78 25.32
CA THR A 30 -2.42 -1.67 26.69
C THR A 30 -2.78 -2.88 27.55
N ARG A 31 -3.96 -3.46 27.35
CA ARG A 31 -4.41 -4.66 28.04
C ARG A 31 -3.71 -5.90 27.50
N ALA A 32 -3.57 -6.03 26.17
CA ALA A 32 -2.87 -7.14 25.55
C ALA A 32 -1.41 -7.22 26.00
N PHE A 33 -0.74 -6.07 26.19
CA PHE A 33 0.62 -5.97 26.72
C PHE A 33 0.71 -5.96 28.26
N LYS A 34 -0.37 -6.33 28.97
CA LYS A 34 -0.44 -6.37 30.45
C LYS A 34 -0.09 -5.03 31.12
N LYS A 35 -0.41 -3.91 30.46
CA LYS A 35 -0.21 -2.53 30.95
C LYS A 35 -1.55 -1.81 31.15
N SER A 36 -2.54 -2.50 31.72
CA SER A 36 -3.90 -1.98 31.86
C SER A 36 -3.98 -0.68 32.65
N SER A 37 -3.06 -0.45 33.61
CA SER A 37 -2.96 0.81 34.36
C SER A 37 -2.67 2.02 33.50
N ALA A 38 -2.06 1.83 32.31
CA ALA A 38 -1.77 2.89 31.35
C ALA A 38 -2.96 3.23 30.43
N SER A 39 -4.05 2.46 30.45
CA SER A 39 -5.19 2.62 29.54
C SER A 39 -5.81 4.02 29.59
N GLY A 40 -5.97 4.60 30.77
CA GLY A 40 -6.49 5.96 30.95
C GLY A 40 -5.58 7.03 30.35
N LEU A 41 -4.27 6.92 30.61
CA LEU A 41 -3.26 7.84 30.06
C LEU A 41 -3.22 7.75 28.52
N VAL A 42 -3.15 6.55 27.96
CA VAL A 42 -3.12 6.33 26.50
C VAL A 42 -4.37 6.92 25.84
N ASN A 43 -5.55 6.68 26.42
CA ASN A 43 -6.80 7.26 25.90
C ASN A 43 -6.79 8.79 25.92
N ALA A 44 -6.37 9.39 27.05
CA ALA A 44 -6.32 10.85 27.19
C ALA A 44 -5.33 11.50 26.21
N VAL A 45 -4.11 10.95 26.13
CA VAL A 45 -3.06 11.45 25.24
C VAL A 45 -3.50 11.36 23.77
N LEU A 46 -4.04 10.19 23.34
CA LEU A 46 -4.47 9.99 21.96
C LEU A 46 -5.65 10.87 21.58
N ARG A 47 -6.64 11.06 22.47
CA ARG A 47 -7.75 11.98 22.20
C ARG A 47 -7.25 13.42 22.02
N LYS A 48 -6.32 13.85 22.86
CA LYS A 48 -5.70 15.17 22.76
C LYS A 48 -4.87 15.28 21.47
N ALA A 49 -4.10 14.27 21.12
CA ALA A 49 -3.33 14.22 19.87
C ALA A 49 -4.21 14.31 18.62
N CYS A 50 -5.35 13.61 18.63
CA CYS A 50 -6.30 13.64 17.50
C CYS A 50 -6.99 15.01 17.30
N SER A 51 -7.09 15.81 18.32
CA SER A 51 -7.64 17.18 18.25
C SER A 51 -6.57 18.25 18.07
N TYR A 52 -5.29 17.86 18.02
CA TYR A 52 -4.19 18.83 17.87
C TYR A 52 -4.08 19.28 16.41
N ASP A 53 -4.08 20.59 16.21
CA ASP A 53 -3.87 21.19 14.91
C ASP A 53 -2.37 21.36 14.65
N LEU A 54 -1.83 20.51 13.78
CA LEU A 54 -0.42 20.56 13.38
C LEU A 54 -0.03 21.85 12.64
N SER A 55 -0.99 22.59 12.08
CA SER A 55 -0.71 23.87 11.43
C SER A 55 -0.25 24.95 12.42
N THR A 56 -0.62 24.78 13.70
CA THR A 56 -0.24 25.70 14.79
C THR A 56 1.02 25.27 15.53
N ALA A 57 1.62 24.14 15.13
CA ALA A 57 2.81 23.60 15.78
C ALA A 57 4.04 24.47 15.47
N SER A 58 4.86 24.72 16.50
CA SER A 58 6.17 25.32 16.33
C SER A 58 7.25 24.22 16.29
N PHE A 59 8.18 24.37 15.37
CA PHE A 59 9.29 23.44 15.19
C PHE A 59 10.61 24.16 15.43
N LYS A 60 11.61 23.45 15.98
CA LYS A 60 12.93 24.02 16.29
C LYS A 60 13.70 24.40 15.02
N ASN A 61 13.49 23.64 13.97
CA ASN A 61 14.11 23.84 12.66
C ASN A 61 13.31 23.13 11.56
N GLU A 62 13.69 23.36 10.29
CA GLU A 62 13.00 22.77 9.13
C GLU A 62 13.11 21.25 9.09
N VAL A 63 14.23 20.67 9.53
CA VAL A 63 14.37 19.20 9.60
C VAL A 63 13.33 18.59 10.56
N GLU A 64 13.15 19.18 11.75
CA GLU A 64 12.10 18.74 12.69
C GLU A 64 10.70 18.89 12.08
N ARG A 65 10.45 19.99 11.36
CA ARG A 65 9.18 20.21 10.65
C ARG A 65 8.93 19.11 9.60
N LEU A 66 9.92 18.77 8.79
CA LEU A 66 9.84 17.70 7.80
C LEU A 66 9.63 16.33 8.45
N MET A 67 10.32 16.06 9.57
CA MET A 67 10.13 14.81 10.32
C MET A 67 8.71 14.64 10.82
N VAL A 68 8.11 15.69 11.35
CA VAL A 68 6.76 15.63 11.95
C VAL A 68 5.68 15.66 10.88
N LEU A 69 5.69 16.66 9.99
CA LEU A 69 4.65 16.82 8.97
C LEU A 69 4.74 15.76 7.87
N GLY A 70 5.95 15.38 7.48
CA GLY A 70 6.21 14.36 6.46
C GLY A 70 6.26 12.93 7.02
N SER A 71 6.16 12.73 8.35
CA SER A 71 6.33 11.42 8.99
C SER A 71 7.63 10.71 8.58
N ALA A 72 8.73 11.47 8.45
CA ALA A 72 10.00 10.99 7.95
C ALA A 72 11.03 10.76 9.05
N GLY A 73 11.93 9.80 8.86
CA GLY A 73 13.13 9.66 9.68
C GLY A 73 14.07 10.85 9.51
N ARG A 74 14.90 11.12 10.53
CA ARG A 74 15.85 12.24 10.52
C ARG A 74 16.73 12.25 9.27
N ASP A 75 17.33 11.11 8.92
CA ASP A 75 18.27 10.99 7.80
C ASP A 75 17.61 11.37 6.46
N VAL A 76 16.33 10.97 6.28
CA VAL A 76 15.55 11.33 5.09
C VAL A 76 15.21 12.80 5.09
N ALA A 77 14.79 13.35 6.23
CA ALA A 77 14.47 14.77 6.35
C ALA A 77 15.69 15.67 6.12
N GLU A 78 16.87 15.31 6.66
CA GLU A 78 18.13 16.01 6.43
C GLU A 78 18.57 15.93 4.96
N PHE A 79 18.46 14.74 4.34
CA PHE A 79 18.77 14.57 2.92
C PHE A 79 17.88 15.44 2.03
N LEU A 80 16.57 15.42 2.27
CA LEU A 80 15.62 16.20 1.47
C LEU A 80 15.79 17.69 1.70
N HIS A 81 15.95 18.15 2.93
CA HIS A 81 16.20 19.55 3.24
C HIS A 81 17.46 20.08 2.56
N LYS A 82 18.52 19.26 2.49
CA LYS A 82 19.79 19.63 1.85
C LYS A 82 19.71 19.70 0.33
N ASN A 83 19.00 18.74 -0.31
CA ASN A 83 19.04 18.57 -1.75
C ASN A 83 17.81 19.14 -2.47
N TYR A 84 16.67 19.27 -1.77
CA TYR A 84 15.38 19.70 -2.29
C TYR A 84 14.66 20.60 -1.28
N PRO A 85 15.26 21.73 -0.84
CA PRO A 85 14.74 22.52 0.28
C PRO A 85 13.32 23.03 0.06
N ASP A 86 12.99 23.43 -1.17
CA ASP A 86 11.69 24.01 -1.50
C ASP A 86 10.59 22.95 -1.70
N GLU A 87 10.96 21.73 -2.15
CA GLU A 87 10.02 20.66 -2.45
C GLU A 87 9.98 19.55 -1.37
N ALA A 88 10.84 19.62 -0.35
CA ALA A 88 11.03 18.54 0.62
C ALA A 88 9.72 18.09 1.29
N LEU A 89 8.87 19.02 1.70
CA LEU A 89 7.59 18.69 2.31
C LEU A 89 6.61 18.09 1.29
N ASP A 90 6.55 18.66 0.09
CA ASP A 90 5.67 18.17 -0.97
C ASP A 90 6.05 16.74 -1.38
N ILE A 91 7.35 16.44 -1.48
CA ILE A 91 7.86 15.08 -1.72
C ILE A 91 7.39 14.12 -0.62
N LEU A 92 7.52 14.51 0.66
CA LEU A 92 7.15 13.66 1.80
C LEU A 92 5.64 13.47 1.95
N THR A 93 4.85 14.46 1.56
CA THR A 93 3.39 14.43 1.69
C THR A 93 2.69 14.03 0.39
N TYR A 94 3.44 13.83 -0.69
CA TYR A 94 2.90 13.44 -1.98
C TYR A 94 2.10 12.14 -1.89
N LYS A 95 0.90 12.17 -2.43
CA LYS A 95 0.04 11.00 -2.56
C LYS A 95 -0.12 10.68 -4.04
N ALA A 96 0.52 9.62 -4.47
CA ALA A 96 0.33 9.09 -5.80
C ALA A 96 -1.16 8.81 -6.06
N ASP A 97 -1.58 8.97 -7.31
CA ASP A 97 -2.92 8.62 -7.78
C ASP A 97 -4.08 9.30 -7.01
N GLY A 98 -3.82 10.43 -6.34
CA GLY A 98 -4.85 11.17 -5.58
C GLY A 98 -5.48 10.38 -4.43
N GLY A 99 -4.74 9.39 -3.88
CA GLY A 99 -5.21 8.49 -2.83
C GLY A 99 -6.14 7.38 -3.33
N MET A 100 -6.13 7.10 -4.64
CA MET A 100 -6.77 5.91 -5.21
C MET A 100 -5.83 4.70 -5.10
N THR A 101 -6.42 3.53 -4.98
CA THR A 101 -5.66 2.27 -5.05
C THR A 101 -5.38 1.92 -6.51
N SER A 102 -4.12 1.64 -6.81
CA SER A 102 -3.71 1.14 -8.13
C SER A 102 -3.92 -0.38 -8.20
N LEU A 103 -4.59 -0.80 -9.24
CA LEU A 103 -4.95 -2.19 -9.52
C LEU A 103 -4.45 -2.56 -10.91
N ARG A 104 -4.28 -3.86 -11.13
CA ARG A 104 -4.08 -4.46 -12.44
C ARG A 104 -5.23 -5.41 -12.74
N ALA A 105 -5.91 -5.21 -13.86
CA ALA A 105 -6.95 -6.10 -14.34
C ALA A 105 -6.34 -7.48 -14.71
N ASN A 106 -7.06 -8.54 -14.39
CA ASN A 106 -6.71 -9.89 -14.84
C ASN A 106 -7.23 -10.09 -16.27
N PRO A 107 -6.37 -10.21 -17.29
CA PRO A 107 -6.79 -10.34 -18.67
C PRO A 107 -7.59 -11.62 -18.96
N LEU A 108 -7.47 -12.64 -18.11
CA LEU A 108 -8.29 -13.86 -18.20
C LEU A 108 -9.74 -13.65 -17.74
N LYS A 109 -10.02 -12.55 -17.04
CA LYS A 109 -11.35 -12.22 -16.47
C LYS A 109 -12.04 -11.04 -17.16
N GLY A 110 -11.29 -10.30 -17.99
CA GLY A 110 -11.81 -9.16 -18.72
C GLY A 110 -10.82 -8.00 -18.88
N SER A 111 -11.26 -6.97 -19.55
CA SER A 111 -10.49 -5.75 -19.80
C SER A 111 -10.47 -4.81 -18.59
N ALA A 112 -9.58 -3.80 -18.63
CA ALA A 112 -9.56 -2.74 -17.62
C ALA A 112 -10.87 -1.92 -17.60
N ASP A 113 -11.51 -1.72 -18.75
CA ASP A 113 -12.77 -0.99 -18.85
C ASP A 113 -13.91 -1.78 -18.21
N GLU A 114 -13.99 -3.08 -18.47
CA GLU A 114 -14.94 -3.97 -17.82
C GLU A 114 -14.72 -4.05 -16.30
N LEU A 115 -13.46 -4.06 -15.87
CA LEU A 115 -13.12 -4.01 -14.44
C LEU A 115 -13.59 -2.70 -13.81
N CYS A 116 -13.39 -1.55 -14.45
CA CYS A 116 -13.90 -0.27 -13.95
C CYS A 116 -15.42 -0.32 -13.75
N ALA A 117 -16.16 -0.80 -14.73
CA ALA A 117 -17.61 -0.93 -14.64
C ALA A 117 -18.06 -1.86 -13.49
N LYS A 118 -17.41 -3.02 -13.36
CA LYS A 118 -17.69 -3.98 -12.28
C LYS A 118 -17.37 -3.42 -10.90
N LEU A 119 -16.26 -2.67 -10.75
CA LEU A 119 -15.85 -2.05 -9.50
C LEU A 119 -16.88 -1.01 -9.04
N LEU A 120 -17.34 -0.15 -9.95
CA LEU A 120 -18.41 0.82 -9.65
C LEU A 120 -19.71 0.12 -9.25
N ALA A 121 -20.09 -0.94 -9.96
CA ALA A 121 -21.27 -1.75 -9.62
C ALA A 121 -21.13 -2.48 -8.27
N SER A 122 -19.90 -2.80 -7.83
CA SER A 122 -19.62 -3.46 -6.55
C SER A 122 -19.36 -2.49 -5.39
N GLY A 123 -19.63 -1.17 -5.56
CA GLY A 123 -19.58 -0.16 -4.51
C GLY A 123 -18.28 0.61 -4.39
N ALA A 124 -17.38 0.53 -5.37
CA ALA A 124 -16.24 1.46 -5.44
C ALA A 124 -16.78 2.89 -5.71
N LYS A 125 -16.22 3.88 -4.99
CA LYS A 125 -16.62 5.29 -5.15
C LYS A 125 -16.18 5.89 -6.48
N GLU A 126 -15.05 5.43 -6.97
CA GLU A 126 -14.43 5.87 -8.21
C GLU A 126 -13.65 4.71 -8.81
N ALA A 127 -13.71 4.57 -10.13
CA ALA A 127 -12.87 3.64 -10.87
C ALA A 127 -12.60 4.22 -12.26
N LYS A 128 -11.33 4.27 -12.65
CA LYS A 128 -10.89 4.76 -13.96
C LYS A 128 -9.64 4.03 -14.43
N ARG A 129 -9.37 4.07 -15.72
CA ARG A 129 -8.11 3.53 -16.25
C ARG A 129 -6.91 4.30 -15.70
N GLY A 130 -5.84 3.58 -15.40
CA GLY A 130 -4.53 4.16 -15.16
C GLY A 130 -3.79 4.45 -16.47
N ILE A 131 -2.55 4.91 -16.37
CA ILE A 131 -1.70 5.24 -17.53
C ILE A 131 -0.98 4.02 -18.11
N VAL A 132 -0.83 2.96 -17.30
CA VAL A 132 -0.18 1.70 -17.76
C VAL A 132 -1.25 0.77 -18.34
N PRO A 133 -0.97 0.08 -19.46
CA PRO A 133 -1.90 -0.90 -20.05
C PRO A 133 -2.38 -1.92 -18.99
N GLY A 134 -3.70 -2.13 -18.91
CA GLY A 134 -4.30 -3.03 -17.92
C GLY A 134 -4.46 -2.44 -16.52
N SER A 135 -3.91 -1.25 -16.25
CA SER A 135 -4.05 -0.62 -14.93
C SER A 135 -5.40 0.06 -14.74
N VAL A 136 -5.88 0.00 -13.50
CA VAL A 136 -7.10 0.67 -13.03
C VAL A 136 -6.79 1.37 -11.72
N LEU A 137 -7.28 2.59 -11.55
CA LEU A 137 -7.27 3.33 -10.30
C LEU A 137 -8.66 3.29 -9.71
N ALA A 138 -8.78 2.85 -8.45
CA ALA A 138 -10.07 2.74 -7.79
C ALA A 138 -10.03 3.28 -6.36
N ARG A 139 -11.15 3.85 -5.92
CA ARG A 139 -11.35 4.32 -4.56
C ARG A 139 -12.36 3.44 -3.84
N PHE A 140 -11.91 2.77 -2.79
CA PHE A 140 -12.72 1.91 -1.94
C PHE A 140 -13.07 2.61 -0.63
N GLU A 141 -14.16 2.21 0.02
CA GLU A 141 -14.46 2.62 1.41
C GLU A 141 -13.67 1.82 2.45
N GLY A 142 -13.17 0.66 2.09
CA GLY A 142 -12.39 -0.26 2.93
C GLY A 142 -11.20 -0.85 2.18
N SER A 143 -10.74 -2.00 2.64
CA SER A 143 -9.65 -2.71 1.98
C SER A 143 -10.08 -3.27 0.61
N PRO A 144 -9.28 -3.09 -0.46
CA PRO A 144 -9.54 -3.76 -1.73
C PRO A 144 -9.66 -5.29 -1.61
N ALA A 145 -8.99 -5.89 -0.60
CA ALA A 145 -9.04 -7.33 -0.34
C ALA A 145 -10.41 -7.81 0.18
N GLU A 146 -11.26 -6.91 0.67
CA GLU A 146 -12.62 -7.22 1.10
C GLU A 146 -13.60 -7.24 -0.08
N ASN A 147 -13.22 -6.72 -1.24
CA ASN A 147 -14.04 -6.71 -2.43
C ASN A 147 -14.14 -8.11 -3.03
N GLU A 148 -15.35 -8.53 -3.40
CA GLU A 148 -15.60 -9.87 -3.96
C GLU A 148 -14.88 -10.10 -5.29
N LEU A 149 -14.74 -9.05 -6.12
CA LEU A 149 -13.98 -9.15 -7.38
C LEU A 149 -12.50 -9.45 -7.14
N PHE A 150 -11.92 -8.99 -6.02
CA PHE A 150 -10.56 -9.37 -5.63
C PHE A 150 -10.48 -10.85 -5.30
N ARG A 151 -11.42 -11.38 -4.49
CA ARG A 151 -11.45 -12.80 -4.12
C ARG A 151 -11.64 -13.71 -5.32
N GLN A 152 -12.43 -13.25 -6.30
CA GLN A 152 -12.65 -13.95 -7.56
C GLN A 152 -11.52 -13.77 -8.58
N GLY A 153 -10.47 -13.03 -8.26
CA GLY A 153 -9.29 -12.87 -9.11
C GLY A 153 -9.48 -11.95 -10.33
N TYR A 154 -10.44 -11.03 -10.30
CA TYR A 154 -10.62 -10.05 -11.39
C TYR A 154 -9.52 -9.02 -11.44
N PHE A 155 -8.83 -8.77 -10.32
CA PHE A 155 -7.73 -7.83 -10.26
C PHE A 155 -6.69 -8.18 -9.21
N HIS A 156 -5.52 -7.62 -9.36
CA HIS A 156 -4.43 -7.60 -8.39
C HIS A 156 -4.20 -6.18 -7.90
N VAL A 157 -3.87 -6.00 -6.61
CA VAL A 157 -3.41 -4.71 -6.09
C VAL A 157 -1.94 -4.57 -6.45
N GLU A 158 -1.63 -3.66 -7.36
CA GLU A 158 -0.27 -3.46 -7.86
C GLU A 158 -0.08 -2.04 -8.36
N GLY A 159 0.95 -1.35 -7.86
CA GLY A 159 1.28 0.02 -8.27
C GLY A 159 1.68 0.10 -9.75
N GLN A 160 1.29 1.18 -10.44
CA GLN A 160 1.54 1.34 -11.87
C GLN A 160 3.03 1.27 -12.24
N ALA A 161 3.92 1.83 -11.42
CA ALA A 161 5.37 1.71 -11.64
C ALA A 161 5.86 0.25 -11.57
N SER A 162 5.29 -0.57 -10.67
CA SER A 162 5.59 -2.00 -10.58
C SER A 162 5.11 -2.76 -11.82
N GLN A 163 3.88 -2.45 -12.29
CA GLN A 163 3.34 -3.01 -13.53
C GLN A 163 4.23 -2.63 -14.73
N LEU A 164 4.62 -1.37 -14.85
CA LEU A 164 5.51 -0.91 -15.91
C LEU A 164 6.85 -1.63 -15.89
N ALA A 165 7.46 -1.81 -14.72
CA ALA A 165 8.72 -2.53 -14.57
C ALA A 165 8.63 -3.99 -15.08
N ALA A 166 7.52 -4.68 -14.78
CA ALA A 166 7.30 -6.03 -15.28
C ALA A 166 7.02 -6.05 -16.79
N LEU A 167 6.28 -5.06 -17.31
CA LEU A 167 6.05 -4.94 -18.75
C LEU A 167 7.35 -4.67 -19.54
N CYS A 168 8.29 -3.92 -18.96
CA CYS A 168 9.60 -3.67 -19.58
C CYS A 168 10.49 -4.92 -19.70
N VAL A 169 10.18 -6.00 -18.97
CA VAL A 169 10.88 -7.30 -19.14
C VAL A 169 10.55 -7.89 -20.51
N ASP A 170 9.33 -7.65 -21.01
CA ASP A 170 8.82 -8.14 -22.30
C ASP A 170 8.97 -9.66 -22.44
N ALA A 171 8.61 -10.38 -21.39
CA ALA A 171 8.76 -11.84 -21.32
C ALA A 171 7.93 -12.54 -22.40
N GLN A 172 8.59 -13.37 -23.21
CA GLN A 172 7.98 -14.02 -24.36
C GLN A 172 7.50 -15.45 -24.04
N PRO A 173 6.47 -15.96 -24.74
CA PRO A 173 6.04 -17.33 -24.62
C PRO A 173 7.18 -18.34 -24.82
N GLY A 174 7.30 -19.32 -23.94
CA GLY A 174 8.31 -20.36 -24.00
C GLY A 174 9.65 -20.02 -23.36
N GLU A 175 9.88 -18.79 -22.94
CA GLU A 175 11.12 -18.38 -22.27
C GLU A 175 11.27 -18.96 -20.87
N THR A 176 12.50 -18.83 -20.34
CA THR A 176 12.79 -19.09 -18.93
C THR A 176 13.08 -17.75 -18.25
N VAL A 177 12.22 -17.36 -17.32
CA VAL A 177 12.30 -16.09 -16.60
C VAL A 177 12.50 -16.34 -15.10
N ILE A 178 13.27 -15.48 -14.44
CA ILE A 178 13.51 -15.55 -12.99
C ILE A 178 13.11 -14.23 -12.36
N ASP A 179 12.18 -14.27 -11.39
CA ASP A 179 11.82 -13.17 -10.49
C ASP A 179 12.48 -13.43 -9.13
N LEU A 180 13.57 -12.75 -8.84
CA LEU A 180 14.39 -12.99 -7.64
C LEU A 180 13.81 -12.36 -6.36
N CYS A 181 12.93 -11.37 -6.48
CA CYS A 181 12.30 -10.69 -5.35
C CYS A 181 10.79 -10.67 -5.55
N ALA A 182 10.21 -11.86 -5.72
CA ALA A 182 8.88 -12.06 -6.29
C ALA A 182 7.73 -11.65 -5.36
N ALA A 183 7.89 -11.78 -4.04
CA ALA A 183 6.79 -11.54 -3.11
C ALA A 183 6.32 -10.07 -3.10
N PRO A 184 5.00 -9.84 -3.09
CA PRO A 184 3.89 -10.80 -2.91
C PRO A 184 3.38 -11.51 -4.17
N GLY A 185 4.00 -11.34 -5.35
CA GLY A 185 3.68 -12.07 -6.57
C GLY A 185 3.09 -11.24 -7.72
N GLY A 186 2.92 -9.91 -7.54
CA GLY A 186 2.31 -9.06 -8.58
C GLY A 186 3.04 -9.12 -9.91
N LYS A 187 4.37 -8.85 -9.92
CA LYS A 187 5.20 -8.93 -11.13
C LYS A 187 5.27 -10.36 -11.69
N THR A 188 5.41 -11.36 -10.83
CA THR A 188 5.40 -12.77 -11.22
C THR A 188 4.17 -13.11 -12.07
N ILE A 189 2.98 -12.70 -11.63
CA ILE A 189 1.74 -13.00 -12.35
C ILE A 189 1.71 -12.26 -13.69
N LEU A 190 2.12 -10.99 -13.73
CA LEU A 190 2.18 -10.23 -14.96
C LEU A 190 3.17 -10.84 -15.98
N LEU A 191 4.32 -11.32 -15.53
CA LEU A 191 5.28 -12.06 -16.36
C LEU A 191 4.66 -13.37 -16.91
N ALA A 192 3.96 -14.12 -16.06
CA ALA A 192 3.26 -15.32 -16.50
C ALA A 192 2.18 -15.04 -17.56
N GLU A 193 1.47 -13.91 -17.44
CA GLU A 193 0.49 -13.46 -18.42
C GLU A 193 1.17 -13.09 -19.76
N GLN A 194 2.29 -12.34 -19.75
CA GLN A 194 3.08 -12.05 -20.96
C GLN A 194 3.56 -13.33 -21.64
N MET A 195 3.99 -14.30 -20.86
CA MET A 195 4.42 -15.62 -21.36
C MET A 195 3.25 -16.53 -21.82
N HIS A 196 2.01 -16.06 -21.78
CA HIS A 196 0.82 -16.89 -22.04
C HIS A 196 0.80 -18.19 -21.26
N SER A 197 1.33 -18.19 -20.02
CA SER A 197 1.49 -19.35 -19.16
C SER A 197 2.29 -20.50 -19.81
N THR A 198 3.20 -20.18 -20.72
CA THR A 198 4.11 -21.14 -21.36
C THR A 198 5.55 -20.86 -20.97
N GLY A 199 6.44 -21.85 -21.08
CA GLY A 199 7.83 -21.67 -20.66
C GLY A 199 8.04 -21.99 -19.17
N ARG A 200 9.01 -21.33 -18.53
CA ARG A 200 9.37 -21.55 -17.11
C ARG A 200 9.53 -20.20 -16.40
N LEU A 201 8.80 -20.03 -15.30
CA LEU A 201 8.94 -18.85 -14.43
C LEU A 201 9.33 -19.29 -13.03
N TYR A 202 10.52 -18.92 -12.60
CA TYR A 202 11.04 -19.18 -11.26
C TYR A 202 10.82 -17.94 -10.40
N SER A 203 9.95 -18.07 -9.38
CA SER A 203 9.62 -16.95 -8.47
C SER A 203 10.24 -17.22 -7.12
N CYS A 204 11.24 -16.43 -6.77
CA CYS A 204 12.06 -16.57 -5.58
C CYS A 204 11.82 -15.40 -4.60
N ASP A 205 11.95 -15.66 -3.32
CA ASP A 205 12.04 -14.62 -2.29
C ASP A 205 12.95 -15.11 -1.17
N ALA A 206 13.79 -14.23 -0.62
CA ALA A 206 14.72 -14.58 0.45
C ALA A 206 14.01 -14.91 1.78
N ALA A 207 12.79 -14.43 1.97
CA ALA A 207 12.00 -14.65 3.17
C ALA A 207 10.96 -15.75 2.96
N GLU A 208 11.12 -16.89 3.62
CA GLU A 208 10.26 -18.07 3.49
C GLU A 208 8.79 -17.76 3.75
N ASN A 209 8.50 -16.94 4.78
CA ASN A 209 7.14 -16.50 5.11
C ASN A 209 6.47 -15.69 3.98
N ARG A 210 7.24 -15.06 3.10
CA ARG A 210 6.75 -14.29 1.95
C ARG A 210 6.46 -15.17 0.74
N VAL A 211 7.10 -16.33 0.62
CA VAL A 211 6.83 -17.30 -0.48
C VAL A 211 5.37 -17.77 -0.45
N GLY A 212 4.77 -17.89 0.74
CA GLY A 212 3.34 -18.19 0.89
C GLY A 212 2.42 -17.18 0.20
N LEU A 213 2.81 -15.90 0.18
CA LEU A 213 2.04 -14.84 -0.49
C LEU A 213 2.04 -15.03 -2.02
N ILE A 214 3.18 -15.43 -2.59
CA ILE A 214 3.29 -15.73 -4.03
C ILE A 214 2.34 -16.89 -4.39
N ARG A 215 2.35 -17.97 -3.62
CA ARG A 215 1.45 -19.12 -3.84
C ARG A 215 -0.03 -18.70 -3.82
N THR A 216 -0.42 -17.92 -2.81
CA THR A 216 -1.79 -17.42 -2.68
C THR A 216 -2.18 -16.52 -3.87
N ALA A 217 -1.26 -15.66 -4.33
CA ALA A 217 -1.51 -14.77 -5.44
C ALA A 217 -1.68 -15.54 -6.77
N VAL A 218 -0.87 -16.58 -7.00
CA VAL A 218 -0.95 -17.44 -8.20
C VAL A 218 -2.21 -18.32 -8.22
N GLN A 219 -2.71 -18.74 -7.06
CA GLN A 219 -3.92 -19.58 -6.96
C GLN A 219 -5.21 -18.78 -7.17
N ARG A 220 -5.19 -17.49 -6.98
CA ARG A 220 -6.34 -16.60 -7.16
C ARG A 220 -6.52 -16.17 -8.61
#